data_8ae11b2eb72ba9b4341631429034fa77
#
_entry.id   8ae11b2eb72ba9b4341631429034fa77
#
_cell.length_a   1.000
_cell.length_b   1.000
_cell.length_c   1.000
_cell.angle_alpha   90.00
_cell.angle_beta   90.00
_cell.angle_gamma   90.00
#
_symmetry.space_group_name_H-M   'P 1'
#
loop_
_entity.id
_entity.type
_entity.pdbx_description
1 polymer ?
#
loop_
_entity_poly.entity_id
_entity_poly.type
_entity_poly.pdbx_seq_one_letter_code
_entity_poly.pdbx_strand_id
1 'polypeptide(L)'
;GQPGTGMGQALDILAGRYGATRVSPPSIRQILAADSGWLDDWPTDSLWVLPDLEACFLRHVQGISIIRDFFDRLASGRLGKGIIGCDSWAWAYLQMIWPVPLPALTLQPFDAPRLYRLLHSLLLPTARPVDFRHAVTGKTVIAISDSPEQQPADNAELINMAAQSRGNPAQALYQWRNRLRTEPEPSDEKGQDPKESAGSKTLWLADTPDDPVVPSSSREEHLLVLHTLLLHGGLEATLLPQLLPFPDSHCQWLLARLHQAGLAGPGRDGKWRVSEAAYRPVCQILRGHQFLLDHFQRAG
;
A
#
# COMPACT_ATOMS: atom_id res chain seq x y z
N GLY A 1 7.69 2.07 -5.24
CA GLY A 1 7.37 0.95 -4.32
C GLY A 1 5.93 0.53 -4.43
N GLN A 2 5.57 -0.65 -3.89
CA GLN A 2 4.16 -1.06 -3.82
C GLN A 2 3.37 -0.14 -2.86
N PRO A 3 2.04 -0.02 -3.03
CA PRO A 3 1.18 0.65 -2.05
C PRO A 3 1.40 0.07 -0.63
N GLY A 4 1.51 0.94 0.36
CA GLY A 4 1.67 0.51 1.75
C GLY A 4 3.10 0.13 2.19
N THR A 5 4.11 0.30 1.35
CA THR A 5 5.52 0.01 1.72
C THR A 5 6.16 1.08 2.61
N GLY A 6 5.47 2.19 2.90
CA GLY A 6 6.03 3.30 3.68
C GLY A 6 6.90 4.25 2.86
N MET A 7 6.80 4.24 1.52
CA MET A 7 7.59 5.09 0.63
C MET A 7 7.42 6.58 0.96
N GLY A 8 6.19 7.05 1.14
CA GLY A 8 5.93 8.45 1.48
C GLY A 8 6.64 8.89 2.77
N GLN A 9 6.54 8.07 3.83
CA GLN A 9 7.23 8.36 5.10
C GLN A 9 8.75 8.36 4.94
N ALA A 10 9.31 7.43 4.16
CA ALA A 10 10.75 7.40 3.90
C ALA A 10 11.20 8.66 3.16
N LEU A 11 10.43 9.13 2.18
CA LEU A 11 10.71 10.36 1.44
C LEU A 11 10.58 11.61 2.32
N ASP A 12 9.61 11.66 3.22
CA ASP A 12 9.45 12.76 4.18
C ASP A 12 10.64 12.84 5.14
N ILE A 13 11.12 11.71 5.63
CA ILE A 13 12.34 11.65 6.47
C ILE A 13 13.56 12.12 5.69
N LEU A 14 13.72 11.68 4.43
CA LEU A 14 14.82 12.11 3.57
C LEU A 14 14.74 13.60 3.26
N ALA A 15 13.57 14.14 2.93
CA ALA A 15 13.36 15.55 2.70
C ALA A 15 13.78 16.40 3.91
N GLY A 16 13.34 16.02 5.11
CA GLY A 16 13.73 16.70 6.34
C GLY A 16 15.23 16.61 6.63
N ARG A 17 15.85 15.44 6.40
CA ARG A 17 17.28 15.22 6.67
C ARG A 17 18.20 16.02 5.76
N TYR A 18 17.82 16.18 4.49
CA TYR A 18 18.64 16.85 3.48
C TYR A 18 18.17 18.27 3.14
N GLY A 19 17.17 18.79 3.83
CA GLY A 19 16.61 20.11 3.56
C GLY A 19 16.00 20.21 2.16
N ALA A 20 15.45 19.11 1.64
CA ALA A 20 14.90 19.09 0.29
C ALA A 20 13.51 19.77 0.23
N THR A 21 13.27 20.51 -0.83
CA THR A 21 11.96 21.14 -1.09
C THR A 21 10.96 20.08 -1.53
N ARG A 22 9.85 19.94 -0.81
CA ARG A 22 8.77 19.04 -1.20
C ARG A 22 7.93 19.68 -2.30
N VAL A 23 7.79 18.98 -3.42
CA VAL A 23 6.94 19.38 -4.54
C VAL A 23 5.60 18.66 -4.43
N SER A 24 4.50 19.41 -4.50
CA SER A 24 3.15 18.84 -4.52
C SER A 24 2.74 18.46 -5.95
N PRO A 25 1.96 17.39 -6.14
CA PRO A 25 1.39 17.07 -7.45
C PRO A 25 0.52 18.21 -8.01
N PRO A 26 0.36 18.30 -9.34
CA PRO A 26 -0.56 19.25 -9.94
C PRO A 26 -2.01 18.91 -9.55
N SER A 27 -2.88 19.90 -9.53
CA SER A 27 -4.30 19.68 -9.33
C SER A 27 -4.93 18.90 -10.49
N ILE A 28 -6.00 18.16 -10.22
CA ILE A 28 -6.74 17.42 -11.27
C ILE A 28 -7.18 18.35 -12.40
N ARG A 29 -7.55 19.59 -12.08
CA ARG A 29 -7.92 20.61 -13.10
C ARG A 29 -6.76 20.92 -14.02
N GLN A 30 -5.54 21.11 -13.50
CA GLN A 30 -4.35 21.35 -14.32
C GLN A 30 -4.04 20.13 -15.18
N ILE A 31 -4.14 18.91 -14.63
CA ILE A 31 -3.90 17.68 -15.39
C ILE A 31 -4.87 17.58 -16.58
N LEU A 32 -6.16 17.79 -16.37
CA LEU A 32 -7.19 17.71 -17.42
C LEU A 32 -7.12 18.86 -18.41
N ALA A 33 -6.63 20.03 -18.00
CA ALA A 33 -6.39 21.17 -18.87
C ALA A 33 -5.05 21.08 -19.64
N ALA A 34 -4.23 20.06 -19.35
CA ALA A 34 -2.84 19.95 -19.85
C ALA A 34 -2.00 21.21 -19.53
N ASP A 35 -2.24 21.82 -18.36
CA ASP A 35 -1.60 23.06 -17.95
C ASP A 35 -0.22 22.78 -17.34
N SER A 36 0.83 23.04 -18.13
CA SER A 36 2.23 22.86 -17.72
C SER A 36 2.75 23.93 -16.75
N GLY A 37 1.96 24.93 -16.38
CA GLY A 37 2.32 25.98 -15.42
C GLY A 37 2.80 25.44 -14.08
N TRP A 38 2.35 24.23 -13.70
CA TRP A 38 2.86 23.51 -12.55
C TRP A 38 4.40 23.32 -12.56
N LEU A 39 5.04 23.26 -13.73
CA LEU A 39 6.47 23.08 -13.88
C LEU A 39 7.28 24.39 -13.90
N ASP A 40 6.61 25.56 -13.94
CA ASP A 40 7.31 26.83 -14.11
C ASP A 40 7.94 27.32 -12.82
N ASP A 41 7.34 27.02 -11.66
CA ASP A 41 7.86 27.37 -10.34
C ASP A 41 8.68 26.23 -9.70
N TRP A 42 9.34 25.40 -10.53
CA TRP A 42 10.10 24.26 -10.02
C TRP A 42 11.35 24.69 -9.24
N PRO A 43 11.64 24.06 -8.08
CA PRO A 43 12.79 24.45 -7.24
C PRO A 43 14.12 23.92 -7.78
N THR A 44 14.61 24.52 -8.89
CA THR A 44 15.81 24.06 -9.62
C THR A 44 17.11 24.24 -8.84
N ASP A 45 17.17 25.22 -7.92
CA ASP A 45 18.37 25.58 -7.18
C ASP A 45 18.56 24.78 -5.87
N SER A 46 17.60 23.94 -5.51
CA SER A 46 17.65 23.11 -4.31
C SER A 46 17.38 21.65 -4.64
N LEU A 47 17.75 20.76 -3.70
CA LEU A 47 17.29 19.38 -3.78
C LEU A 47 15.77 19.35 -3.58
N TRP A 48 15.05 18.63 -4.41
CA TRP A 48 13.60 18.50 -4.30
C TRP A 48 13.15 17.04 -4.16
N VAL A 49 11.95 16.84 -3.62
CA VAL A 49 11.29 15.55 -3.48
C VAL A 49 9.86 15.66 -4.01
N LEU A 50 9.53 14.85 -5.01
CA LEU A 50 8.17 14.62 -5.52
C LEU A 50 7.72 13.23 -5.03
N PRO A 51 6.89 13.14 -3.99
CA PRO A 51 6.62 11.85 -3.34
C PRO A 51 5.60 10.96 -4.09
N ASP A 52 4.69 11.56 -4.87
CA ASP A 52 3.50 10.90 -5.38
C ASP A 52 3.37 11.13 -6.91
N LEU A 53 4.28 10.54 -7.69
CA LEU A 53 4.28 10.69 -9.17
C LEU A 53 2.99 10.14 -9.79
N GLU A 54 2.37 9.12 -9.19
CA GLU A 54 1.07 8.56 -9.58
C GLU A 54 -0.08 9.57 -9.54
N ALA A 55 0.07 10.63 -8.73
CA ALA A 55 -0.89 11.72 -8.66
C ALA A 55 -0.65 12.82 -9.71
N CYS A 56 0.43 12.75 -10.50
CA CYS A 56 0.80 13.75 -11.48
C CYS A 56 0.23 13.49 -12.88
N PHE A 57 -0.53 12.45 -13.07
CA PHE A 57 -1.16 12.13 -14.36
C PHE A 57 -2.51 11.43 -14.17
N LEU A 58 -3.29 11.39 -15.23
CA LEU A 58 -4.46 10.54 -15.36
C LEU A 58 -4.34 9.71 -16.64
N ARG A 59 -4.80 8.45 -16.60
CA ARG A 59 -4.89 7.59 -17.80
C ARG A 59 -6.02 8.08 -18.73
N HIS A 60 -5.84 9.30 -19.24
CA HIS A 60 -6.75 10.02 -20.12
C HIS A 60 -5.93 10.70 -21.22
N VAL A 61 -6.53 10.95 -22.39
CA VAL A 61 -5.82 11.53 -23.53
C VAL A 61 -5.09 12.84 -23.19
N GLN A 62 -5.73 13.73 -22.47
CA GLN A 62 -5.13 14.98 -21.99
C GLN A 62 -4.32 14.80 -20.72
N GLY A 63 -4.67 13.80 -19.90
CA GLY A 63 -4.13 13.59 -18.57
C GLY A 63 -2.66 13.16 -18.51
N ILE A 64 -2.03 12.82 -19.65
CA ILE A 64 -0.62 12.43 -19.74
C ILE A 64 0.29 13.54 -20.23
N SER A 65 -0.24 14.69 -20.62
CA SER A 65 0.55 15.79 -21.23
C SER A 65 1.56 16.36 -20.23
N ILE A 66 1.11 16.70 -19.02
CA ILE A 66 1.99 17.28 -17.98
C ILE A 66 3.14 16.33 -17.63
N ILE A 67 2.86 15.03 -17.50
CA ILE A 67 3.89 14.06 -17.11
C ILE A 67 4.93 13.87 -18.22
N ARG A 68 4.55 14.05 -19.50
CA ARG A 68 5.50 14.08 -20.62
C ARG A 68 6.43 15.29 -20.51
N ASP A 69 5.86 16.49 -20.33
CA ASP A 69 6.66 17.72 -20.16
C ASP A 69 7.60 17.61 -18.95
N PHE A 70 7.13 16.99 -17.86
CA PHE A 70 7.95 16.72 -16.69
C PHE A 70 9.16 15.84 -17.05
N PHE A 71 8.94 14.71 -17.73
CA PHE A 71 10.03 13.83 -18.11
C PHE A 71 10.98 14.45 -19.12
N ASP A 72 10.50 15.28 -20.07
CA ASP A 72 11.32 16.01 -21.02
C ASP A 72 12.21 17.06 -20.32
N ARG A 73 11.64 17.80 -19.34
CA ARG A 73 12.42 18.73 -18.53
C ARG A 73 13.42 18.01 -17.62
N LEU A 74 13.04 16.85 -17.08
CA LEU A 74 13.93 16.01 -16.26
C LEU A 74 15.11 15.48 -17.10
N ALA A 75 14.83 14.89 -18.25
CA ALA A 75 15.84 14.35 -19.17
C ALA A 75 16.81 15.42 -19.70
N SER A 76 16.32 16.64 -19.89
CA SER A 76 17.16 17.79 -20.29
C SER A 76 17.90 18.47 -19.13
N GLY A 77 17.76 17.95 -17.89
CA GLY A 77 18.42 18.50 -16.69
C GLY A 77 17.84 19.83 -16.18
N ARG A 78 16.74 20.31 -16.74
CA ARG A 78 16.11 21.60 -16.40
C ARG A 78 15.47 21.63 -15.01
N LEU A 79 15.21 20.49 -14.43
CA LEU A 79 14.57 20.39 -13.09
C LEU A 79 15.60 20.28 -11.96
N GLY A 80 16.91 20.32 -12.23
CA GLY A 80 17.92 20.18 -11.19
C GLY A 80 17.99 18.75 -10.60
N LYS A 81 18.30 18.65 -9.30
CA LYS A 81 18.47 17.35 -8.61
C LYS A 81 17.30 17.07 -7.69
N GLY A 82 16.74 15.85 -7.78
CA GLY A 82 15.63 15.49 -6.93
C GLY A 82 15.43 13.97 -6.77
N ILE A 83 14.48 13.65 -5.93
CA ILE A 83 14.04 12.27 -5.67
C ILE A 83 12.56 12.18 -6.03
N ILE A 84 12.20 11.16 -6.79
CA ILE A 84 10.83 10.90 -7.21
C ILE A 84 10.34 9.64 -6.49
N GLY A 85 9.25 9.75 -5.77
CA GLY A 85 8.46 8.62 -5.31
C GLY A 85 7.41 8.25 -6.34
N CYS A 86 7.27 6.98 -6.60
CA CYS A 86 6.27 6.47 -7.54
C CYS A 86 5.72 5.14 -7.07
N ASP A 87 4.40 5.00 -7.12
CA ASP A 87 3.76 3.69 -6.96
C ASP A 87 4.20 2.75 -8.07
N SER A 88 4.40 1.48 -7.74
CA SER A 88 4.90 0.47 -8.69
C SER A 88 3.94 0.23 -9.86
N TRP A 89 2.63 0.40 -9.65
CA TRP A 89 1.61 0.28 -10.70
C TRP A 89 1.69 1.44 -11.69
N ALA A 90 1.76 2.66 -11.18
CA ALA A 90 1.96 3.85 -11.99
C ALA A 90 3.28 3.79 -12.74
N TRP A 91 4.36 3.36 -12.06
CA TRP A 91 5.67 3.20 -12.69
C TRP A 91 5.65 2.20 -13.84
N ALA A 92 5.01 1.04 -13.68
CA ALA A 92 4.88 0.04 -14.74
C ALA A 92 4.14 0.60 -15.97
N TYR A 93 3.09 1.41 -15.74
CA TYR A 93 2.37 2.09 -16.81
C TYR A 93 3.21 3.16 -17.49
N LEU A 94 3.86 4.03 -16.74
CA LEU A 94 4.70 5.09 -17.25
C LEU A 94 5.87 4.55 -18.08
N GLN A 95 6.52 3.48 -17.62
CA GLN A 95 7.59 2.81 -18.37
C GLN A 95 7.11 2.21 -19.70
N MET A 96 5.84 1.82 -19.80
CA MET A 96 5.27 1.29 -21.03
C MET A 96 4.99 2.40 -22.05
N ILE A 97 4.50 3.56 -21.61
CA ILE A 97 4.10 4.67 -22.50
C ILE A 97 5.23 5.68 -22.76
N TRP A 98 6.16 5.81 -21.83
CA TRP A 98 7.28 6.75 -21.88
C TRP A 98 8.51 6.17 -21.16
N PRO A 99 9.24 5.27 -21.80
CA PRO A 99 10.41 4.62 -21.19
C PRO A 99 11.55 5.62 -20.96
N VAL A 100 11.66 6.14 -19.74
CA VAL A 100 12.76 7.02 -19.33
C VAL A 100 13.79 6.17 -18.58
N PRO A 101 15.08 6.20 -18.98
CA PRO A 101 16.14 5.47 -18.31
C PRO A 101 16.57 6.19 -17.01
N LEU A 102 15.70 6.18 -16.00
CA LEU A 102 16.00 6.73 -14.69
C LEU A 102 16.57 5.64 -13.77
N PRO A 103 17.56 5.96 -12.92
CA PRO A 103 18.00 5.04 -11.88
C PRO A 103 16.86 4.81 -10.88
N ALA A 104 16.38 3.59 -10.78
CA ALA A 104 15.28 3.23 -9.90
C ALA A 104 15.81 2.47 -8.68
N LEU A 105 15.41 2.92 -7.49
CA LEU A 105 15.60 2.21 -6.23
C LEU A 105 14.28 1.62 -5.77
N THR A 106 14.32 0.40 -5.31
CA THR A 106 13.14 -0.30 -4.79
C THR A 106 13.27 -0.47 -3.28
N LEU A 107 12.19 -0.16 -2.55
CA LEU A 107 12.16 -0.44 -1.11
C LEU A 107 12.20 -1.95 -0.90
N GLN A 108 13.12 -2.38 -0.04
CA GLN A 108 13.31 -3.79 0.26
C GLN A 108 12.10 -4.33 1.05
N PRO A 109 11.55 -5.49 0.66
CA PRO A 109 10.49 -6.16 1.41
C PRO A 109 10.92 -6.45 2.85
N PHE A 110 9.96 -6.43 3.76
CA PHE A 110 10.21 -6.79 5.16
C PHE A 110 10.28 -8.31 5.31
N ASP A 111 11.39 -8.78 5.85
CA ASP A 111 11.55 -10.13 6.34
C ASP A 111 10.99 -10.28 7.78
N ALA A 112 11.01 -11.48 8.33
CA ALA A 112 10.53 -11.75 9.69
C ALA A 112 11.22 -10.85 10.75
N PRO A 113 12.56 -10.65 10.73
CA PRO A 113 13.23 -9.73 11.66
C PRO A 113 12.76 -8.28 11.55
N ARG A 114 12.50 -7.77 10.34
CA ARG A 114 12.00 -6.40 10.14
C ARG A 114 10.56 -6.24 10.59
N LEU A 115 9.71 -7.26 10.34
CA LEU A 115 8.33 -7.27 10.85
C LEU A 115 8.30 -7.32 12.38
N TYR A 116 9.17 -8.11 13.00
CA TYR A 116 9.31 -8.11 14.47
C TYR A 116 9.65 -6.71 15.00
N ARG A 117 10.67 -6.05 14.42
CA ARG A 117 11.04 -4.68 14.82
C ARG A 117 9.90 -3.68 14.61
N LEU A 118 9.13 -3.84 13.54
CA LEU A 118 7.95 -3.00 13.29
C LEU A 118 6.90 -3.21 14.40
N LEU A 119 6.54 -4.46 14.72
CA LEU A 119 5.59 -4.78 15.79
C LEU A 119 6.11 -4.27 17.14
N HIS A 120 7.38 -4.49 17.44
CA HIS A 120 8.01 -3.99 18.65
C HIS A 120 7.90 -2.46 18.77
N SER A 121 8.20 -1.71 17.70
CA SER A 121 8.12 -0.24 17.70
C SER A 121 6.69 0.29 17.94
N LEU A 122 5.67 -0.46 17.52
CA LEU A 122 4.27 -0.09 17.74
C LEU A 122 3.81 -0.35 19.18
N LEU A 123 4.48 -1.26 19.90
CA LEU A 123 4.15 -1.64 21.27
C LEU A 123 5.00 -0.92 22.33
N LEU A 124 6.13 -0.30 21.93
CA LEU A 124 7.00 0.46 22.83
C LEU A 124 6.25 1.45 23.76
N PRO A 125 5.20 2.16 23.32
CA PRO A 125 4.47 3.07 24.21
C PRO A 125 3.77 2.40 25.38
N THR A 126 3.59 1.07 25.36
CA THR A 126 2.83 0.35 26.41
C THR A 126 3.67 0.05 27.66
N ALA A 127 5.00 0.17 27.58
CA ALA A 127 5.96 -0.06 28.68
C ALA A 127 5.78 -1.42 29.41
N ARG A 128 5.19 -2.40 28.76
CA ARG A 128 4.99 -3.76 29.32
C ARG A 128 5.25 -4.81 28.26
N PRO A 129 5.87 -5.94 28.62
CA PRO A 129 5.97 -7.09 27.73
C PRO A 129 4.58 -7.53 27.26
N VAL A 130 4.46 -7.93 25.99
CA VAL A 130 3.21 -8.43 25.43
C VAL A 130 3.43 -9.83 24.90
N ASP A 131 2.63 -10.78 25.41
CA ASP A 131 2.57 -12.15 24.94
C ASP A 131 1.42 -12.32 23.96
N PHE A 132 1.73 -12.71 22.74
CA PHE A 132 0.71 -13.10 21.76
C PHE A 132 0.52 -14.59 21.79
N ARG A 133 -0.73 -15.03 22.01
CA ARG A 133 -1.11 -16.44 22.08
C ARG A 133 -2.14 -16.77 21.03
N HIS A 134 -2.11 -17.98 20.52
CA HIS A 134 -3.11 -18.46 19.57
C HIS A 134 -4.47 -18.60 20.26
N ALA A 135 -5.51 -18.01 19.67
CA ALA A 135 -6.84 -17.87 20.31
C ALA A 135 -7.49 -19.22 20.65
N VAL A 136 -7.26 -20.27 19.84
CA VAL A 136 -7.84 -21.61 20.05
C VAL A 136 -6.94 -22.50 20.92
N THR A 137 -5.62 -22.52 20.62
CA THR A 137 -4.72 -23.49 21.26
C THR A 137 -4.03 -22.99 22.53
N GLY A 138 -4.09 -21.69 22.82
CA GLY A 138 -3.42 -21.06 23.96
C GLY A 138 -1.89 -21.03 23.88
N LYS A 139 -1.28 -21.59 22.82
CA LYS A 139 0.18 -21.63 22.65
C LYS A 139 0.73 -20.24 22.38
N THR A 140 1.89 -19.91 22.95
CA THR A 140 2.59 -18.67 22.67
C THR A 140 3.03 -18.65 21.20
N VAL A 141 2.63 -17.60 20.49
CA VAL A 141 2.97 -17.36 19.08
C VAL A 141 4.20 -16.46 18.98
N ILE A 142 4.17 -15.32 19.65
CA ILE A 142 5.27 -14.37 19.73
C ILE A 142 5.26 -13.74 21.12
N ALA A 143 6.45 -13.62 21.72
CA ALA A 143 6.67 -12.79 22.91
C ALA A 143 7.47 -11.56 22.50
N ILE A 144 6.96 -10.36 22.79
CA ILE A 144 7.67 -9.11 22.55
C ILE A 144 8.15 -8.58 23.90
N SER A 145 9.47 -8.65 24.10
CA SER A 145 10.17 -8.19 25.29
C SER A 145 10.82 -6.83 25.07
N ASP A 146 11.25 -6.18 26.16
CA ASP A 146 11.90 -4.86 26.12
C ASP A 146 13.25 -4.84 25.36
N SER A 147 13.84 -6.01 25.09
CA SER A 147 15.12 -6.13 24.37
C SER A 147 14.90 -6.56 22.93
N PRO A 148 15.07 -5.65 21.94
CA PRO A 148 14.93 -5.96 20.52
C PRO A 148 15.98 -6.95 19.99
N GLU A 149 17.04 -7.21 20.75
CA GLU A 149 18.14 -8.12 20.38
C GLU A 149 17.76 -9.60 20.49
N GLN A 150 16.75 -9.95 21.26
CA GLN A 150 16.22 -11.32 21.36
C GLN A 150 15.20 -11.60 20.26
N GLN A 151 15.58 -11.33 19.00
CA GLN A 151 14.69 -11.56 17.87
C GLN A 151 14.56 -13.08 17.61
N PRO A 152 13.36 -13.63 17.61
CA PRO A 152 13.17 -14.98 17.12
C PRO A 152 13.27 -14.98 15.59
N ALA A 153 14.50 -15.09 15.06
CA ALA A 153 14.74 -15.14 13.61
C ALA A 153 13.96 -16.27 12.93
N ASP A 154 13.66 -17.32 13.69
CA ASP A 154 12.99 -18.55 13.22
C ASP A 154 11.52 -18.63 13.66
N ASN A 155 10.88 -17.53 14.00
CA ASN A 155 9.46 -17.54 14.38
C ASN A 155 8.58 -17.84 13.16
N ALA A 156 7.90 -18.99 13.18
CA ALA A 156 7.07 -19.46 12.06
C ALA A 156 5.94 -18.48 11.71
N GLU A 157 5.35 -17.81 12.69
CA GLU A 157 4.28 -16.82 12.44
C GLU A 157 4.80 -15.59 11.69
N LEU A 158 5.96 -15.06 12.09
CA LEU A 158 6.58 -13.92 11.40
C LEU A 158 7.03 -14.29 9.98
N ILE A 159 7.55 -15.50 9.79
CA ILE A 159 7.93 -16.02 8.48
C ILE A 159 6.69 -16.15 7.59
N ASN A 160 5.61 -16.72 8.11
CA ASN A 160 4.35 -16.84 7.38
C ASN A 160 3.75 -15.47 7.05
N MET A 161 3.76 -14.54 8.00
CA MET A 161 3.29 -13.17 7.79
C MET A 161 4.11 -12.44 6.71
N ALA A 162 5.44 -12.59 6.72
CA ALA A 162 6.32 -12.04 5.68
C ALA A 162 6.00 -12.65 4.30
N ALA A 163 5.80 -13.96 4.23
CA ALA A 163 5.46 -14.66 3.00
C ALA A 163 4.08 -14.25 2.46
N GLN A 164 3.06 -14.22 3.32
CA GLN A 164 1.69 -13.86 2.94
C GLN A 164 1.57 -12.42 2.48
N SER A 165 2.22 -11.48 3.19
CA SER A 165 2.26 -10.07 2.82
C SER A 165 3.27 -9.74 1.72
N ARG A 166 4.09 -10.71 1.28
CA ARG A 166 5.26 -10.50 0.41
C ARG A 166 6.19 -9.41 0.92
N GLY A 167 6.29 -9.30 2.23
CA GLY A 167 7.07 -8.29 2.92
C GLY A 167 6.52 -6.86 2.85
N ASN A 168 5.25 -6.69 2.46
CA ASN A 168 4.58 -5.39 2.50
C ASN A 168 4.12 -5.09 3.93
N PRO A 169 4.67 -4.06 4.62
CA PRO A 169 4.39 -3.80 6.01
C PRO A 169 2.93 -3.41 6.28
N ALA A 170 2.26 -2.71 5.39
CA ALA A 170 0.85 -2.34 5.59
C ALA A 170 -0.05 -3.57 5.55
N GLN A 171 0.18 -4.49 4.60
CA GLN A 171 -0.55 -5.74 4.52
C GLN A 171 -0.29 -6.64 5.74
N ALA A 172 0.97 -6.76 6.15
CA ALA A 172 1.34 -7.52 7.34
C ALA A 172 0.64 -6.98 8.60
N LEU A 173 0.66 -5.65 8.80
CA LEU A 173 -0.03 -5.00 9.93
C LEU A 173 -1.54 -5.12 9.85
N TYR A 174 -2.12 -5.05 8.65
CA TYR A 174 -3.54 -5.26 8.46
C TYR A 174 -3.95 -6.68 8.86
N GLN A 175 -3.27 -7.70 8.36
CA GLN A 175 -3.51 -9.10 8.72
C GLN A 175 -3.34 -9.32 10.23
N TRP A 176 -2.28 -8.76 10.81
CA TRP A 176 -2.02 -8.84 12.23
C TRP A 176 -3.15 -8.25 13.07
N ARG A 177 -3.56 -7.01 12.77
CA ARG A 177 -4.62 -6.30 13.50
C ARG A 177 -5.96 -7.01 13.43
N ASN A 178 -6.32 -7.56 12.29
CA ASN A 178 -7.60 -8.25 12.10
C ASN A 178 -7.69 -9.56 12.87
N ARG A 179 -6.57 -10.16 13.20
CA ARG A 179 -6.48 -11.38 14.00
C ARG A 179 -6.42 -11.14 15.50
N LEU A 180 -6.16 -9.90 15.94
CA LEU A 180 -6.08 -9.58 17.37
C LEU A 180 -7.43 -9.72 18.06
N ARG A 181 -7.42 -10.39 19.22
CA ARG A 181 -8.56 -10.55 20.12
C ARG A 181 -8.11 -10.20 21.53
N THR A 182 -9.04 -9.73 22.34
CA THR A 182 -8.83 -9.47 23.79
C THR A 182 -9.01 -10.71 24.63
N GLU A 183 -9.78 -11.68 24.12
CA GLU A 183 -10.15 -12.93 24.80
C GLU A 183 -9.89 -14.13 23.89
N PRO A 184 -9.66 -15.33 24.46
CA PRO A 184 -9.54 -16.55 23.67
C PRO A 184 -10.87 -16.91 23.01
N GLU A 185 -10.80 -17.63 21.90
CA GLU A 185 -12.00 -18.21 21.31
C GLU A 185 -12.52 -19.37 22.17
N PRO A 186 -13.86 -19.52 22.32
CA PRO A 186 -14.42 -20.64 23.06
C PRO A 186 -14.01 -21.95 22.39
N SER A 187 -13.27 -22.80 23.11
CA SER A 187 -12.89 -24.13 22.67
C SER A 187 -13.65 -25.17 23.50
N ASP A 188 -14.11 -26.24 22.84
CA ASP A 188 -14.76 -27.39 23.51
C ASP A 188 -13.77 -28.19 24.39
N GLU A 189 -12.48 -28.01 24.20
CA GLU A 189 -11.43 -28.57 25.04
C GLU A 189 -11.18 -27.61 26.21
N LYS A 190 -11.36 -28.08 27.43
CA LYS A 190 -10.93 -27.40 28.66
C LYS A 190 -9.43 -27.28 28.71
N GLY A 191 -8.89 -26.35 27.93
CA GLY A 191 -7.50 -25.93 28.01
C GLY A 191 -7.26 -25.29 29.39
N GLN A 192 -6.17 -25.67 30.02
CA GLN A 192 -5.70 -25.10 31.27
C GLN A 192 -5.73 -23.56 31.16
N ASP A 193 -6.37 -22.89 32.12
CA ASP A 193 -6.27 -21.43 32.25
C ASP A 193 -4.79 -21.03 32.20
N PRO A 194 -4.37 -20.24 31.23
CA PRO A 194 -2.99 -19.84 31.12
C PRO A 194 -2.65 -19.02 32.34
N LYS A 195 -1.71 -19.52 33.15
CA LYS A 195 -1.15 -18.73 34.25
C LYS A 195 -0.64 -17.43 33.67
N GLU A 196 -1.32 -16.33 33.97
CA GLU A 196 -0.83 -14.99 33.64
C GLU A 196 0.54 -14.83 34.29
N SER A 197 1.56 -14.63 33.46
CA SER A 197 2.86 -14.21 33.95
C SER A 197 2.68 -12.83 34.58
N ALA A 198 2.93 -12.71 35.86
CA ALA A 198 2.73 -11.48 36.61
C ALA A 198 3.52 -10.33 35.91
N GLY A 199 2.78 -9.42 35.25
CA GLY A 199 3.32 -8.21 34.63
C GLY A 199 3.28 -8.13 33.09
N SER A 200 2.99 -9.21 32.35
CA SER A 200 2.82 -9.18 30.89
C SER A 200 1.34 -9.05 30.51
N LYS A 201 1.08 -8.34 29.41
CA LYS A 201 -0.27 -8.27 28.81
C LYS A 201 -0.40 -9.39 27.80
N THR A 202 -1.42 -10.23 27.93
CA THR A 202 -1.73 -11.28 26.95
C THR A 202 -2.70 -10.74 25.90
N LEU A 203 -2.38 -10.95 24.62
CA LEU A 203 -3.25 -10.73 23.48
C LEU A 203 -3.41 -12.05 22.72
N TRP A 204 -4.57 -12.24 22.12
CA TRP A 204 -4.90 -13.47 21.42
C TRP A 204 -4.89 -13.25 19.91
N LEU A 205 -4.41 -14.24 19.15
CA LEU A 205 -4.38 -14.24 17.70
C LEU A 205 -5.32 -15.32 17.18
N ALA A 206 -6.37 -14.89 16.50
CA ALA A 206 -7.25 -15.77 15.74
C ALA A 206 -6.59 -16.25 14.43
N ASP A 207 -7.21 -17.23 13.79
CA ASP A 207 -6.80 -17.68 12.46
C ASP A 207 -6.90 -16.54 11.43
N THR A 208 -6.16 -16.71 10.33
CA THR A 208 -6.21 -15.74 9.23
C THR A 208 -7.59 -15.78 8.57
N PRO A 209 -8.30 -14.64 8.46
CA PRO A 209 -9.58 -14.60 7.79
C PRO A 209 -9.44 -14.91 6.29
N ASP A 210 -10.53 -15.39 5.70
CA ASP A 210 -10.58 -15.65 4.25
C ASP A 210 -10.35 -14.38 3.44
N ASP A 211 -9.71 -14.53 2.29
CA ASP A 211 -9.51 -13.44 1.33
C ASP A 211 -10.85 -12.98 0.74
N PRO A 212 -11.06 -11.66 0.57
CA PRO A 212 -12.26 -11.15 -0.10
C PRO A 212 -12.32 -11.59 -1.56
N VAL A 213 -13.53 -11.91 -2.02
CA VAL A 213 -13.78 -12.48 -3.35
C VAL A 213 -14.38 -11.44 -4.30
N VAL A 214 -13.81 -11.33 -5.51
CA VAL A 214 -14.37 -10.45 -6.56
C VAL A 214 -15.72 -10.99 -7.02
N PRO A 215 -16.79 -10.16 -7.04
CA PRO A 215 -18.09 -10.56 -7.52
C PRO A 215 -18.03 -11.15 -8.93
N SER A 216 -18.76 -12.25 -9.17
CA SER A 216 -18.80 -12.93 -10.47
C SER A 216 -19.60 -12.15 -11.52
N SER A 217 -20.65 -11.42 -11.08
CA SER A 217 -21.42 -10.53 -11.96
C SER A 217 -20.60 -9.30 -12.34
N SER A 218 -20.57 -8.93 -13.62
CA SER A 218 -19.80 -7.78 -14.14
C SER A 218 -18.34 -7.79 -13.74
N ARG A 219 -17.72 -8.99 -13.70
CA ARG A 219 -16.35 -9.17 -13.20
C ARG A 219 -15.35 -8.29 -13.93
N GLU A 220 -15.40 -8.20 -15.25
CA GLU A 220 -14.46 -7.40 -16.04
C GLU A 220 -14.57 -5.91 -15.71
N GLU A 221 -15.77 -5.39 -15.51
CA GLU A 221 -16.01 -3.99 -15.13
C GLU A 221 -15.44 -3.69 -13.73
N HIS A 222 -15.65 -4.61 -12.77
CA HIS A 222 -15.02 -4.50 -11.45
C HIS A 222 -13.50 -4.52 -11.52
N LEU A 223 -12.92 -5.37 -12.38
CA LEU A 223 -11.47 -5.43 -12.57
C LEU A 223 -10.92 -4.15 -13.20
N LEU A 224 -11.64 -3.54 -14.14
CA LEU A 224 -11.26 -2.24 -14.72
C LEU A 224 -11.23 -1.14 -13.65
N VAL A 225 -12.23 -1.08 -12.77
CA VAL A 225 -12.25 -0.13 -11.65
C VAL A 225 -11.08 -0.39 -10.71
N LEU A 226 -10.89 -1.64 -10.24
CA LEU A 226 -9.83 -2.00 -9.32
C LEU A 226 -8.44 -1.68 -9.89
N HIS A 227 -8.21 -2.02 -11.17
CA HIS A 227 -6.95 -1.71 -11.86
C HIS A 227 -6.72 -0.19 -11.95
N THR A 228 -7.77 0.59 -12.25
CA THR A 228 -7.68 2.05 -12.33
C THR A 228 -7.35 2.66 -10.98
N LEU A 229 -7.94 2.14 -9.89
CA LEU A 229 -7.62 2.58 -8.53
C LEU A 229 -6.17 2.25 -8.14
N LEU A 230 -5.66 1.07 -8.52
CA LEU A 230 -4.27 0.70 -8.28
C LEU A 230 -3.30 1.58 -9.08
N LEU A 231 -3.62 1.85 -10.33
CA LEU A 231 -2.77 2.64 -11.22
C LEU A 231 -2.52 4.08 -10.72
N HIS A 232 -3.52 4.66 -10.06
CA HIS A 232 -3.46 6.05 -9.57
C HIS A 232 -3.26 6.18 -8.06
N GLY A 233 -2.96 5.08 -7.34
CA GLY A 233 -2.82 5.10 -5.88
C GLY A 233 -4.09 5.54 -5.15
N GLY A 234 -5.23 5.50 -5.83
CA GLY A 234 -6.55 5.93 -5.38
C GLY A 234 -7.09 7.16 -6.12
N LEU A 235 -8.40 7.21 -6.29
CA LEU A 235 -9.11 8.23 -7.06
C LEU A 235 -10.41 8.67 -6.37
N GLU A 236 -10.79 9.91 -6.59
CA GLU A 236 -12.15 10.37 -6.28
C GLU A 236 -13.15 9.67 -7.19
N ALA A 237 -14.32 9.30 -6.66
CA ALA A 237 -15.36 8.61 -7.42
C ALA A 237 -15.78 9.38 -8.69
N THR A 238 -15.78 10.71 -8.63
CA THR A 238 -16.15 11.61 -9.72
C THR A 238 -15.20 11.58 -10.92
N LEU A 239 -14.00 11.04 -10.76
CA LEU A 239 -13.01 10.91 -11.85
C LEU A 239 -13.17 9.61 -12.63
N LEU A 240 -13.79 8.58 -12.07
CA LEU A 240 -13.92 7.28 -12.74
C LEU A 240 -14.66 7.34 -14.09
N PRO A 241 -15.76 8.10 -14.24
CA PRO A 241 -16.45 8.24 -15.54
C PRO A 241 -15.62 8.92 -16.63
N GLN A 242 -14.57 9.64 -16.25
CA GLN A 242 -13.66 10.27 -17.21
C GLN A 242 -12.53 9.32 -17.66
N LEU A 243 -12.26 8.27 -16.87
CA LEU A 243 -11.19 7.31 -17.10
C LEU A 243 -11.70 5.98 -17.64
N LEU A 244 -12.97 5.67 -17.42
CA LEU A 244 -13.61 4.41 -17.77
C LEU A 244 -14.79 4.65 -18.72
N PRO A 245 -15.12 3.69 -19.59
CA PRO A 245 -16.22 3.82 -20.55
C PRO A 245 -17.60 3.61 -19.91
N PHE A 246 -17.79 4.10 -18.68
CA PHE A 246 -19.03 3.91 -17.91
C PHE A 246 -19.62 5.24 -17.48
N PRO A 247 -20.96 5.39 -17.47
CA PRO A 247 -21.60 6.56 -16.90
C PRO A 247 -21.41 6.64 -15.38
N ASP A 248 -21.55 7.83 -14.81
CA ASP A 248 -21.35 8.11 -13.39
C ASP A 248 -22.16 7.18 -12.48
N SER A 249 -23.45 6.99 -12.76
CA SER A 249 -24.32 6.09 -11.98
C SER A 249 -23.82 4.66 -11.95
N HIS A 250 -23.24 4.17 -13.05
CA HIS A 250 -22.68 2.83 -13.13
C HIS A 250 -21.36 2.72 -12.37
N CYS A 251 -20.49 3.74 -12.47
CA CYS A 251 -19.26 3.80 -11.66
C CYS A 251 -19.58 3.78 -10.17
N GLN A 252 -20.57 4.55 -9.72
CA GLN A 252 -21.01 4.55 -8.33
C GLN A 252 -21.56 3.18 -7.89
N TRP A 253 -22.34 2.52 -8.74
CA TRP A 253 -22.83 1.18 -8.48
C TRP A 253 -21.68 0.17 -8.34
N LEU A 254 -20.69 0.19 -9.25
CA LEU A 254 -19.51 -0.66 -9.19
C LEU A 254 -18.73 -0.43 -7.89
N LEU A 255 -18.50 0.83 -7.51
CA LEU A 255 -17.83 1.17 -6.26
C LEU A 255 -18.57 0.65 -5.03
N ALA A 256 -19.91 0.80 -5.00
CA ALA A 256 -20.73 0.30 -3.91
C ALA A 256 -20.63 -1.23 -3.78
N ARG A 257 -20.64 -1.95 -4.91
CA ARG A 257 -20.48 -3.42 -4.95
C ARG A 257 -19.08 -3.84 -4.47
N LEU A 258 -18.04 -3.15 -4.92
CA LEU A 258 -16.68 -3.41 -4.46
C LEU A 258 -16.51 -3.13 -2.97
N HIS A 259 -17.17 -2.10 -2.45
CA HIS A 259 -17.16 -1.78 -1.03
C HIS A 259 -17.86 -2.85 -0.19
N GLN A 260 -19.04 -3.29 -0.61
CA GLN A 260 -19.78 -4.38 0.05
C GLN A 260 -18.98 -5.70 0.07
N ALA A 261 -18.19 -5.96 -0.98
CA ALA A 261 -17.31 -7.12 -1.06
C ALA A 261 -15.98 -6.94 -0.31
N GLY A 262 -15.74 -5.80 0.36
CA GLY A 262 -14.49 -5.51 1.07
C GLY A 262 -13.27 -5.30 0.17
N LEU A 263 -13.47 -5.09 -1.16
CA LEU A 263 -12.40 -5.01 -2.14
C LEU A 263 -11.85 -3.60 -2.31
N ALA A 264 -12.68 -2.58 -2.16
CA ALA A 264 -12.29 -1.19 -2.23
C ALA A 264 -13.09 -0.34 -1.24
N GLY A 265 -12.55 0.81 -0.88
CA GLY A 265 -13.24 1.73 0.02
C GLY A 265 -12.68 3.15 -0.04
N PRO A 266 -13.44 4.12 0.49
CA PRO A 266 -12.97 5.49 0.60
C PRO A 266 -11.92 5.62 1.71
N GLY A 267 -10.80 6.26 1.41
CA GLY A 267 -9.80 6.67 2.38
C GLY A 267 -10.25 7.93 3.15
N ARG A 268 -9.45 8.34 4.13
CA ARG A 268 -9.70 9.57 4.93
C ARG A 268 -9.65 10.85 4.10
N ASP A 269 -8.97 10.82 2.98
CA ASP A 269 -8.85 11.91 1.99
C ASP A 269 -9.97 11.88 0.92
N GLY A 270 -10.97 11.02 1.08
CA GLY A 270 -12.09 10.87 0.14
C GLY A 270 -11.77 10.07 -1.13
N LYS A 271 -10.53 9.68 -1.35
CA LYS A 271 -10.14 8.86 -2.49
C LYS A 271 -10.48 7.39 -2.26
N TRP A 272 -11.06 6.77 -3.25
CA TRP A 272 -11.28 5.31 -3.27
C TRP A 272 -9.98 4.58 -3.56
N ARG A 273 -9.73 3.52 -2.79
CA ARG A 273 -8.54 2.66 -2.92
C ARG A 273 -8.92 1.19 -2.81
N VAL A 274 -8.11 0.34 -3.40
CA VAL A 274 -8.17 -1.10 -3.10
C VAL A 274 -7.81 -1.29 -1.63
N SER A 275 -8.61 -2.08 -0.91
CA SER A 275 -8.37 -2.34 0.52
C SER A 275 -7.11 -3.19 0.72
N GLU A 276 -6.45 -3.05 1.87
CA GLU A 276 -5.26 -3.84 2.19
C GLU A 276 -5.58 -5.36 2.18
N ALA A 277 -6.78 -5.77 2.64
CA ALA A 277 -7.21 -7.15 2.59
C ALA A 277 -7.30 -7.70 1.16
N ALA A 278 -7.78 -6.87 0.26
CA ALA A 278 -8.07 -7.27 -1.11
C ALA A 278 -6.86 -7.15 -2.04
N TYR A 279 -5.79 -6.48 -1.64
CA TYR A 279 -4.67 -6.20 -2.54
C TYR A 279 -4.12 -7.49 -3.20
N ARG A 280 -3.84 -8.52 -2.38
CA ARG A 280 -3.31 -9.79 -2.89
C ARG A 280 -4.28 -10.52 -3.82
N PRO A 281 -5.53 -10.81 -3.43
CA PRO A 281 -6.48 -11.49 -4.32
C PRO A 281 -6.80 -10.68 -5.57
N VAL A 282 -6.89 -9.34 -5.49
CA VAL A 282 -7.07 -8.47 -6.66
C VAL A 282 -5.89 -8.59 -7.63
N CYS A 283 -4.65 -8.53 -7.14
CA CYS A 283 -3.46 -8.71 -7.99
C CYS A 283 -3.43 -10.08 -8.69
N GLN A 284 -3.84 -11.15 -7.99
CA GLN A 284 -3.90 -12.50 -8.58
C GLN A 284 -4.93 -12.58 -9.70
N ILE A 285 -6.12 -12.00 -9.50
CA ILE A 285 -7.18 -12.01 -10.52
C ILE A 285 -6.79 -11.14 -11.71
N LEU A 286 -6.27 -9.94 -11.48
CA LEU A 286 -5.78 -9.05 -12.55
C LEU A 286 -4.71 -9.75 -13.41
N ARG A 287 -3.82 -10.54 -12.79
CA ARG A 287 -2.85 -11.38 -13.51
C ARG A 287 -3.55 -12.40 -14.39
N GLY A 288 -4.53 -13.13 -13.85
CA GLY A 288 -5.29 -14.14 -14.60
C GLY A 288 -6.05 -13.56 -15.81
N HIS A 289 -6.42 -12.29 -15.75
CA HIS A 289 -7.10 -11.56 -16.83
C HIS A 289 -6.16 -10.71 -17.70
N GLN A 290 -4.84 -10.90 -17.60
CA GLN A 290 -3.81 -10.25 -18.42
C GLN A 290 -3.80 -8.71 -18.34
N PHE A 291 -4.23 -8.14 -17.22
CA PHE A 291 -4.05 -6.72 -16.97
C PHE A 291 -2.57 -6.38 -16.83
N LEU A 292 -2.23 -5.10 -17.09
CA LEU A 292 -0.90 -4.58 -16.78
C LEU A 292 -0.65 -4.70 -15.28
N LEU A 293 0.43 -5.38 -14.90
CA LEU A 293 0.86 -5.57 -13.52
C LEU A 293 2.14 -4.80 -13.25
N ASP A 294 2.37 -4.46 -12.00
CA ASP A 294 3.67 -3.99 -11.56
C ASP A 294 4.73 -5.12 -11.67
N HIS A 295 6.01 -4.76 -11.65
CA HIS A 295 7.10 -5.73 -11.80
C HIS A 295 7.18 -6.71 -10.62
N PHE A 296 6.73 -6.34 -9.41
CA PHE A 296 6.67 -7.24 -8.24
C PHE A 296 5.67 -8.37 -8.47
N GLN A 297 4.60 -8.11 -9.23
CA GLN A 297 3.58 -9.09 -9.55
C GLN A 297 3.94 -9.95 -10.76
N ARG A 298 4.88 -9.48 -11.63
CA ARG A 298 5.35 -10.22 -12.81
C ARG A 298 6.34 -11.33 -12.45
N ALA A 299 7.09 -11.14 -11.37
CA ALA A 299 8.21 -12.03 -10.97
C ALA A 299 7.79 -13.27 -10.17
N GLY A 300 6.49 -13.59 -10.11
CA GLY A 300 5.97 -14.74 -9.35
C GLY A 300 5.42 -15.84 -10.24
#